data_31b8f62c40af932c805adf3fee50952d
#
_entry.id   31b8f62c40af932c805adf3fee50952d
#
_cell.length_a   1.000
_cell.length_b   1.000
_cell.length_c   1.000
_cell.angle_alpha   90.00
_cell.angle_beta   90.00
_cell.angle_gamma   90.00
#
_symmetry.space_group_name_H-M   'P 1'
#
loop_
_entity.id
_entity.type
_entity.pdbx_description
1 polymer ?
#
loop_
_entity_poly.entity_id
_entity_poly.type
_entity_poly.pdbx_seq_one_letter_code
_entity_poly.pdbx_strand_id
1 'polypeptide(L)'
;MRKISPVKFPKTFVCAGAMMVALSTPQAAKADNLSDAMIGAYKTSGLLEQNRALLRATDESVAVAVARLRPIVDFAVTASHRYNRGPTTFGFSDTDTNTLEAGVSLEWLLYDGGASRLSQLAAQETVLSTRQSLLDIEQQVLFSAVQAYVNVLLQQDTVRLRSNNLRLLREELRAAQDRFEVGEVTRTDVALAESRVAGARANLTQSQGDLLEAKATYQQVVGSPINVVAGQPPLPQRVASLQAAESVAMRNHPSLLARQHAVKAAEHTAASTAKNLGPSLRLRADAGHSINLDGGRDSDTSGVSLVLSQRLYGGGSLAAARRADVARLDAEKGALISTQRSVSQAVAAAYVSLEAARASLVSSGEQVRAAQVAFDGIREEATLGARTTLDVLQAEQELLNAQTARVQARANQALAAYQLLQAQGLLTAEHLGLAVEIYDPTLYYNLVKDAPANVSQRSKDLDRVMKALGRN
;
A
#
# COMPACT_ATOMS: atom_id res chain seq x y z
N MET A 1 15.72 -59.93 45.24
CA MET A 1 16.91 -59.43 45.93
C MET A 1 17.90 -58.94 44.91
N ARG A 2 17.96 -57.63 44.59
CA ARG A 2 19.08 -57.02 43.93
C ARG A 2 19.25 -55.61 44.50
N LYS A 3 20.48 -55.34 44.95
CA LYS A 3 20.92 -54.23 45.79
C LYS A 3 20.89 -52.90 45.00
N ILE A 4 20.37 -51.87 45.67
CA ILE A 4 20.44 -50.46 45.27
C ILE A 4 21.74 -49.87 45.81
N SER A 5 22.58 -49.33 44.98
CA SER A 5 23.78 -48.56 45.33
C SER A 5 23.50 -47.06 45.32
N PRO A 6 24.03 -46.26 46.26
CA PRO A 6 23.72 -44.84 46.39
C PRO A 6 24.57 -43.97 45.46
N VAL A 7 23.92 -42.99 44.83
CA VAL A 7 24.53 -41.94 44.01
C VAL A 7 25.08 -40.85 44.94
N LYS A 8 26.38 -40.55 44.80
CA LYS A 8 27.11 -39.48 45.51
C LYS A 8 26.82 -38.13 44.81
N PHE A 9 26.34 -37.12 45.55
CA PHE A 9 26.33 -35.72 45.15
C PHE A 9 27.72 -35.09 45.32
N PRO A 10 28.24 -34.32 44.35
CA PRO A 10 29.39 -33.47 44.60
C PRO A 10 28.96 -32.05 44.99
N LYS A 11 29.78 -31.47 45.83
CA LYS A 11 29.69 -30.21 46.57
C LYS A 11 29.64 -28.98 45.70
N THR A 12 28.74 -28.07 46.09
CA THR A 12 28.79 -26.61 46.04
C THR A 12 29.94 -25.94 45.26
N PHE A 13 29.59 -25.30 44.13
CA PHE A 13 30.35 -24.22 43.56
C PHE A 13 29.61 -22.91 43.82
N VAL A 14 30.22 -22.08 44.68
CA VAL A 14 29.83 -20.68 44.86
C VAL A 14 30.34 -19.91 43.64
N CYS A 15 29.49 -19.55 42.71
CA CYS A 15 29.80 -18.60 41.67
C CYS A 15 29.34 -17.19 42.08
N ALA A 16 30.31 -16.33 42.32
CA ALA A 16 30.15 -14.92 42.53
C ALA A 16 29.42 -14.29 41.30
N GLY A 17 28.22 -13.77 41.54
CA GLY A 17 27.47 -13.02 40.58
C GLY A 17 28.16 -11.69 40.26
N ALA A 18 28.87 -11.61 39.17
CA ALA A 18 29.23 -10.33 38.54
C ALA A 18 27.97 -9.72 37.92
N MET A 19 27.39 -8.78 38.64
CA MET A 19 26.29 -7.94 38.18
C MET A 19 26.85 -7.05 37.03
N MET A 20 26.71 -7.48 35.77
CA MET A 20 26.92 -6.62 34.61
C MET A 20 25.80 -5.59 34.60
N VAL A 21 26.08 -4.41 35.16
CA VAL A 21 25.34 -3.20 34.88
C VAL A 21 25.57 -2.91 33.40
N ALA A 22 24.64 -3.31 32.55
CA ALA A 22 24.56 -2.85 31.17
C ALA A 22 24.37 -1.32 31.24
N LEU A 23 25.46 -0.57 31.05
CA LEU A 23 25.38 0.84 30.72
C LEU A 23 24.59 0.94 29.41
N SER A 24 23.29 1.14 29.52
CA SER A 24 22.47 1.67 28.44
C SER A 24 23.02 3.08 28.16
N THR A 25 23.94 3.17 27.20
CA THR A 25 24.27 4.47 26.61
C THR A 25 22.94 5.09 26.17
N PRO A 26 22.61 6.31 26.61
CA PRO A 26 21.45 7.00 26.07
C PRO A 26 21.71 7.10 24.57
N GLN A 27 20.95 6.38 23.77
CA GLN A 27 20.90 6.62 22.34
C GLN A 27 20.47 8.09 22.22
N ALA A 28 21.41 8.95 21.82
CA ALA A 28 21.09 10.33 21.50
C ALA A 28 19.88 10.26 20.55
N ALA A 29 18.77 10.83 20.94
CA ALA A 29 17.56 10.86 20.14
C ALA A 29 17.93 11.57 18.83
N LYS A 30 18.21 10.77 17.79
CA LYS A 30 18.50 11.28 16.47
C LYS A 30 17.20 11.94 16.00
N ALA A 31 17.28 13.22 15.64
CA ALA A 31 16.12 13.91 15.10
C ALA A 31 15.74 13.21 13.78
N ASP A 32 14.50 12.76 13.68
CA ASP A 32 13.99 12.08 12.50
C ASP A 32 13.91 13.06 11.33
N ASN A 33 14.49 12.70 10.21
CA ASN A 33 14.34 13.44 8.96
C ASN A 33 13.23 12.81 8.09
N LEU A 34 12.83 13.50 7.03
CA LEU A 34 11.78 12.99 6.13
C LEU A 34 12.13 11.63 5.52
N SER A 35 13.41 11.37 5.20
CA SER A 35 13.83 10.08 4.66
C SER A 35 13.66 8.95 5.69
N ASP A 36 13.95 9.21 6.98
CA ASP A 36 13.74 8.24 8.05
C ASP A 36 12.24 7.93 8.21
N ALA A 37 11.37 8.94 8.10
CA ALA A 37 9.91 8.76 8.12
C ALA A 37 9.43 7.89 6.94
N MET A 38 9.90 8.16 5.73
CA MET A 38 9.55 7.36 4.55
C MET A 38 10.08 5.93 4.64
N ILE A 39 11.30 5.72 5.14
CA ILE A 39 11.88 4.39 5.40
C ILE A 39 11.05 3.63 6.44
N GLY A 40 10.65 4.30 7.53
CA GLY A 40 9.79 3.72 8.55
C GLY A 40 8.45 3.27 7.96
N ALA A 41 7.74 4.16 7.28
CA ALA A 41 6.46 3.86 6.64
C ALA A 41 6.57 2.71 5.63
N TYR A 42 7.61 2.68 4.79
CA TYR A 42 7.84 1.60 3.82
C TYR A 42 8.01 0.23 4.49
N LYS A 43 8.74 0.18 5.62
CA LYS A 43 9.02 -1.07 6.36
C LYS A 43 7.83 -1.57 7.18
N THR A 44 7.03 -0.66 7.75
CA THR A 44 5.97 -1.01 8.69
C THR A 44 4.58 -1.04 8.07
N SER A 45 4.43 -0.61 6.80
CA SER A 45 3.13 -0.50 6.14
C SER A 45 2.46 -1.85 5.95
N GLY A 46 1.37 -2.10 6.69
CA GLY A 46 0.49 -3.25 6.46
C GLY A 46 -0.16 -3.24 5.07
N LEU A 47 -0.39 -2.06 4.49
CA LEU A 47 -0.96 -1.91 3.15
C LEU A 47 -0.01 -2.41 2.06
N LEU A 48 1.30 -2.12 2.17
CA LEU A 48 2.30 -2.66 1.26
C LEU A 48 2.39 -4.18 1.39
N GLU A 49 2.43 -4.71 2.61
CA GLU A 49 2.51 -6.16 2.82
C GLU A 49 1.26 -6.89 2.31
N GLN A 50 0.08 -6.30 2.50
CA GLN A 50 -1.17 -6.81 1.92
C GLN A 50 -1.08 -6.90 0.38
N ASN A 51 -0.63 -5.84 -0.27
CA ASN A 51 -0.56 -5.80 -1.74
C ASN A 51 0.57 -6.68 -2.30
N ARG A 52 1.69 -6.85 -1.58
CA ARG A 52 2.71 -7.86 -1.89
C ARG A 52 2.14 -9.28 -1.83
N ALA A 53 1.29 -9.57 -0.85
CA ALA A 53 0.60 -10.86 -0.76
C ALA A 53 -0.38 -11.08 -1.91
N LEU A 54 -1.16 -10.05 -2.29
CA LEU A 54 -2.05 -10.09 -3.45
C LEU A 54 -1.28 -10.30 -4.77
N LEU A 55 -0.11 -9.68 -4.91
CA LEU A 55 0.76 -9.90 -6.07
C LEU A 55 1.22 -11.35 -6.13
N ARG A 56 1.68 -11.95 -5.01
CA ARG A 56 2.04 -13.39 -4.98
C ARG A 56 0.85 -14.28 -5.37
N ALA A 57 -0.35 -13.98 -4.90
CA ALA A 57 -1.55 -14.72 -5.32
C ALA A 57 -1.84 -14.56 -6.83
N THR A 58 -1.56 -13.39 -7.39
CA THR A 58 -1.70 -13.14 -8.83
C THR A 58 -0.62 -13.88 -9.62
N ASP A 59 0.62 -13.97 -9.13
CA ASP A 59 1.70 -14.76 -9.72
C ASP A 59 1.30 -16.23 -9.86
N GLU A 60 0.61 -16.82 -8.85
CA GLU A 60 0.09 -18.18 -8.89
C GLU A 60 -0.98 -18.38 -9.99
N SER A 61 -1.68 -17.34 -10.39
CA SER A 61 -2.64 -17.43 -11.50
C SER A 61 -1.95 -17.82 -12.83
N VAL A 62 -0.70 -17.41 -13.02
CA VAL A 62 0.12 -17.83 -14.17
C VAL A 62 0.45 -19.31 -14.06
N ALA A 63 0.81 -19.80 -12.87
CA ALA A 63 1.05 -21.22 -12.63
C ALA A 63 -0.20 -22.05 -12.94
N VAL A 64 -1.38 -21.61 -12.52
CA VAL A 64 -2.67 -22.25 -12.84
C VAL A 64 -2.91 -22.27 -14.36
N ALA A 65 -2.61 -21.17 -15.06
CA ALA A 65 -2.77 -21.12 -16.52
C ALA A 65 -1.79 -22.07 -17.24
N VAL A 66 -0.55 -22.20 -16.77
CA VAL A 66 0.45 -23.14 -17.29
C VAL A 66 0.07 -24.59 -16.98
N ALA A 67 -0.49 -24.85 -15.81
CA ALA A 67 -0.91 -26.20 -15.40
C ALA A 67 -1.96 -26.80 -16.35
N ARG A 68 -2.83 -25.96 -16.94
CA ARG A 68 -3.82 -26.41 -17.95
C ARG A 68 -3.20 -26.99 -19.22
N LEU A 69 -1.94 -26.70 -19.51
CA LEU A 69 -1.19 -27.22 -20.66
C LEU A 69 -0.46 -28.54 -20.33
N ARG A 70 -0.51 -28.99 -19.07
CA ARG A 70 0.18 -30.19 -18.59
C ARG A 70 -0.76 -31.36 -18.45
N PRO A 71 -0.25 -32.62 -18.46
CA PRO A 71 -1.07 -33.76 -18.13
C PRO A 71 -1.57 -33.71 -16.68
N ILE A 72 -2.85 -34.00 -16.49
CA ILE A 72 -3.50 -34.15 -15.19
C ILE A 72 -3.62 -35.64 -14.93
N VAL A 73 -3.23 -36.10 -13.75
CA VAL A 73 -3.33 -37.48 -13.30
C VAL A 73 -4.18 -37.52 -12.05
N ASP A 74 -5.29 -38.24 -12.11
CA ASP A 74 -6.22 -38.44 -11.01
C ASP A 74 -6.25 -39.90 -10.59
N PHE A 75 -6.35 -40.16 -9.29
CA PHE A 75 -6.66 -41.45 -8.73
C PHE A 75 -8.04 -41.38 -8.07
N ALA A 76 -8.91 -42.33 -8.40
CA ALA A 76 -10.25 -42.38 -7.84
C ALA A 76 -10.58 -43.80 -7.36
N VAL A 77 -11.33 -43.87 -6.26
CA VAL A 77 -11.99 -45.11 -5.82
C VAL A 77 -13.48 -44.84 -5.77
N THR A 78 -14.24 -45.63 -6.49
CA THR A 78 -15.70 -45.49 -6.62
C THR A 78 -16.38 -46.76 -6.14
N ALA A 79 -17.23 -46.65 -5.13
CA ALA A 79 -18.17 -47.73 -4.77
C ALA A 79 -19.52 -47.41 -5.45
N SER A 80 -20.04 -48.37 -6.20
CA SER A 80 -21.34 -48.21 -6.88
C SER A 80 -22.26 -49.37 -6.62
N HIS A 81 -23.53 -49.03 -6.41
CA HIS A 81 -24.63 -49.98 -6.38
C HIS A 81 -25.52 -49.66 -7.60
N ARG A 82 -25.76 -50.68 -8.43
CA ARG A 82 -26.56 -50.56 -9.64
C ARG A 82 -27.64 -51.64 -9.66
N TYR A 83 -28.88 -51.18 -9.59
CA TYR A 83 -30.03 -52.00 -9.87
C TYR A 83 -30.44 -51.81 -11.33
N ASN A 84 -30.54 -52.93 -12.08
CA ASN A 84 -30.97 -52.91 -13.47
C ASN A 84 -32.07 -53.97 -13.66
N ARG A 85 -33.23 -53.56 -14.23
CA ARG A 85 -34.31 -54.45 -14.59
C ARG A 85 -34.45 -54.41 -16.09
N GLY A 86 -34.18 -55.54 -16.71
CA GLY A 86 -34.20 -55.67 -18.16
C GLY A 86 -35.16 -56.79 -18.63
N PRO A 87 -35.72 -56.64 -19.82
CA PRO A 87 -36.55 -57.69 -20.43
C PRO A 87 -35.66 -58.88 -20.87
N THR A 88 -36.16 -60.11 -20.64
CA THR A 88 -35.55 -61.32 -21.11
C THR A 88 -36.60 -62.09 -21.97
N THR A 89 -36.17 -63.18 -22.61
CA THR A 89 -37.05 -64.03 -23.46
C THR A 89 -38.24 -64.59 -22.69
N PHE A 90 -38.16 -64.70 -21.34
CA PHE A 90 -39.22 -65.28 -20.49
C PHE A 90 -39.70 -64.30 -19.41
N GLY A 91 -39.57 -62.96 -19.58
CA GLY A 91 -40.07 -62.00 -18.64
C GLY A 91 -39.03 -60.88 -18.34
N PHE A 92 -38.92 -60.43 -17.08
CA PHE A 92 -37.93 -59.46 -16.64
C PHE A 92 -36.92 -60.14 -15.72
N SER A 93 -35.64 -59.76 -15.88
CA SER A 93 -34.60 -60.12 -14.92
C SER A 93 -34.15 -58.89 -14.20
N ASP A 94 -34.08 -59.01 -12.90
CA ASP A 94 -33.51 -57.99 -12.00
C ASP A 94 -32.04 -58.37 -11.77
N THR A 95 -31.14 -57.41 -12.01
CA THR A 95 -29.70 -57.56 -11.71
C THR A 95 -29.32 -56.50 -10.72
N ASP A 96 -28.81 -56.93 -9.58
CA ASP A 96 -28.25 -56.10 -8.57
C ASP A 96 -26.74 -56.27 -8.57
N THR A 97 -25.98 -55.18 -8.68
CA THR A 97 -24.53 -55.27 -8.82
C THR A 97 -23.89 -54.22 -7.91
N ASN A 98 -23.09 -54.70 -6.96
CA ASN A 98 -22.25 -53.89 -6.10
C ASN A 98 -20.80 -53.96 -6.60
N THR A 99 -20.21 -52.83 -6.97
CA THR A 99 -18.83 -52.81 -7.48
C THR A 99 -17.99 -51.80 -6.70
N LEU A 100 -16.75 -52.18 -6.46
CA LEU A 100 -15.71 -51.27 -5.98
C LEU A 100 -14.66 -51.15 -7.08
N GLU A 101 -14.53 -49.96 -7.62
CA GLU A 101 -13.57 -49.66 -8.69
C GLU A 101 -12.47 -48.71 -8.17
N ALA A 102 -11.21 -49.08 -8.39
CA ALA A 102 -10.05 -48.25 -8.13
C ALA A 102 -9.28 -48.01 -9.42
N GLY A 103 -9.02 -46.78 -9.77
CA GLY A 103 -8.39 -46.47 -11.05
C GLY A 103 -7.56 -45.19 -11.05
N VAL A 104 -6.67 -45.13 -12.04
CA VAL A 104 -5.87 -43.94 -12.38
C VAL A 104 -6.30 -43.48 -13.76
N SER A 105 -6.56 -42.17 -13.90
CA SER A 105 -6.84 -41.55 -15.19
C SER A 105 -5.83 -40.43 -15.48
N LEU A 106 -5.44 -40.29 -16.72
CA LEU A 106 -4.62 -39.22 -17.26
C LEU A 106 -5.39 -38.46 -18.32
N GLU A 107 -5.49 -37.16 -18.21
CA GLU A 107 -5.98 -36.28 -19.27
C GLU A 107 -4.93 -35.26 -19.65
N TRP A 108 -4.63 -35.12 -20.92
CA TRP A 108 -3.67 -34.15 -21.44
C TRP A 108 -4.23 -33.42 -22.66
N LEU A 109 -4.29 -32.10 -22.58
CA LEU A 109 -4.67 -31.22 -23.68
C LEU A 109 -3.48 -31.09 -24.64
N LEU A 110 -3.60 -31.66 -25.85
CA LEU A 110 -2.55 -31.60 -26.86
C LEU A 110 -2.72 -30.39 -27.79
N TYR A 111 -3.97 -29.99 -28.05
CA TYR A 111 -4.27 -28.91 -28.97
C TYR A 111 -5.63 -28.27 -28.64
N ASP A 112 -5.69 -26.91 -28.64
CA ASP A 112 -6.91 -26.13 -28.43
C ASP A 112 -6.95 -24.85 -29.29
N GLY A 113 -6.26 -24.88 -30.45
CA GLY A 113 -6.13 -23.70 -31.28
C GLY A 113 -5.31 -22.55 -30.66
N GLY A 114 -4.61 -22.82 -29.56
CA GLY A 114 -3.81 -21.82 -28.80
C GLY A 114 -4.61 -21.03 -27.74
N ALA A 115 -5.84 -21.45 -27.43
CA ALA A 115 -6.66 -20.76 -26.41
C ALA A 115 -6.00 -20.75 -25.04
N SER A 116 -5.46 -21.89 -24.57
CA SER A 116 -4.74 -21.99 -23.29
C SER A 116 -3.47 -21.13 -23.26
N ARG A 117 -2.75 -21.05 -24.38
CA ARG A 117 -1.55 -20.18 -24.49
C ARG A 117 -1.92 -18.70 -24.36
N LEU A 118 -3.00 -18.26 -25.00
CA LEU A 118 -3.51 -16.91 -24.88
C LEU A 118 -4.01 -16.61 -23.46
N SER A 119 -4.65 -17.58 -22.79
CA SER A 119 -5.02 -17.45 -21.38
C SER A 119 -3.79 -17.29 -20.46
N GLN A 120 -2.69 -17.98 -20.75
CA GLN A 120 -1.42 -17.81 -20.05
C GLN A 120 -0.86 -16.40 -20.25
N LEU A 121 -0.86 -15.87 -21.48
CA LEU A 121 -0.43 -14.50 -21.78
C LEU A 121 -1.30 -13.47 -21.05
N ALA A 122 -2.62 -13.69 -21.01
CA ALA A 122 -3.54 -12.84 -20.26
C ALA A 122 -3.20 -12.81 -18.77
N ALA A 123 -2.90 -13.97 -18.15
CA ALA A 123 -2.48 -14.05 -16.76
C ALA A 123 -1.13 -13.33 -16.52
N GLN A 124 -0.17 -13.43 -17.43
CA GLN A 124 1.10 -12.73 -17.36
C GLN A 124 0.91 -11.20 -17.41
N GLU A 125 0.07 -10.71 -18.31
CA GLU A 125 -0.24 -9.27 -18.38
C GLU A 125 -0.98 -8.79 -17.12
N THR A 126 -1.84 -9.63 -16.51
CA THR A 126 -2.49 -9.34 -15.23
C THR A 126 -1.46 -9.19 -14.10
N VAL A 127 -0.44 -10.06 -14.04
CA VAL A 127 0.68 -9.93 -13.09
C VAL A 127 1.40 -8.59 -13.28
N LEU A 128 1.71 -8.21 -14.52
CA LEU A 128 2.38 -6.94 -14.82
C LEU A 128 1.52 -5.74 -14.40
N SER A 129 0.21 -5.80 -14.64
CA SER A 129 -0.75 -4.79 -14.14
C SER A 129 -0.73 -4.68 -12.61
N THR A 130 -0.75 -5.82 -11.91
CA THR A 130 -0.72 -5.85 -10.43
C THR A 130 0.60 -5.33 -9.88
N ARG A 131 1.74 -5.57 -10.55
CA ARG A 131 3.04 -4.97 -10.17
C ARG A 131 3.01 -3.45 -10.24
N GLN A 132 2.44 -2.90 -11.29
CA GLN A 132 2.29 -1.44 -11.40
C GLN A 132 1.33 -0.89 -10.32
N SER A 133 0.26 -1.61 -10.00
CA SER A 133 -0.64 -1.23 -8.91
C SER A 133 0.08 -1.25 -7.55
N LEU A 134 1.02 -2.17 -7.31
CA LEU A 134 1.85 -2.18 -6.10
C LEU A 134 2.72 -0.92 -6.00
N LEU A 135 3.30 -0.43 -7.11
CA LEU A 135 4.04 0.84 -7.13
C LEU A 135 3.14 2.05 -6.84
N ASP A 136 1.89 2.03 -7.29
CA ASP A 136 0.92 3.08 -6.96
C ASP A 136 0.61 3.12 -5.45
N ILE A 137 0.44 1.95 -4.83
CA ILE A 137 0.29 1.81 -3.37
C ILE A 137 1.55 2.28 -2.63
N GLU A 138 2.73 1.97 -3.14
CA GLU A 138 4.00 2.46 -2.57
C GLU A 138 4.03 3.99 -2.53
N GLN A 139 3.66 4.65 -3.63
CA GLN A 139 3.57 6.10 -3.68
C GLN A 139 2.58 6.67 -2.66
N GLN A 140 1.42 6.03 -2.48
CA GLN A 140 0.42 6.44 -1.50
C GLN A 140 0.98 6.35 -0.07
N VAL A 141 1.69 5.26 0.26
CA VAL A 141 2.31 5.06 1.58
C VAL A 141 3.40 6.10 1.83
N LEU A 142 4.28 6.34 0.86
CA LEU A 142 5.33 7.34 0.98
C LEU A 142 4.78 8.76 1.08
N PHE A 143 3.72 9.09 0.33
CA PHE A 143 3.07 10.40 0.43
C PHE A 143 2.39 10.59 1.79
N SER A 144 1.76 9.56 2.34
CA SER A 144 1.19 9.60 3.68
C SER A 144 2.26 9.88 4.75
N ALA A 145 3.47 9.31 4.59
CA ALA A 145 4.61 9.62 5.46
C ALA A 145 5.06 11.09 5.34
N VAL A 146 5.10 11.64 4.12
CA VAL A 146 5.38 13.07 3.90
C VAL A 146 4.35 13.94 4.60
N GLN A 147 3.05 13.62 4.44
CA GLN A 147 1.96 14.37 5.09
C GLN A 147 2.08 14.33 6.61
N ALA A 148 2.32 13.15 7.19
CA ALA A 148 2.46 12.98 8.63
C ALA A 148 3.68 13.77 9.17
N TYR A 149 4.83 13.71 8.49
CA TYR A 149 6.03 14.45 8.86
C TYR A 149 5.82 15.96 8.80
N VAL A 150 5.30 16.48 7.68
CA VAL A 150 5.06 17.91 7.48
C VAL A 150 4.03 18.44 8.47
N ASN A 151 3.01 17.64 8.83
CA ASN A 151 2.01 18.02 9.81
C ASN A 151 2.62 18.13 11.21
N VAL A 152 3.49 17.20 11.64
CA VAL A 152 4.19 17.34 12.94
C VAL A 152 5.05 18.60 12.96
N LEU A 153 5.78 18.90 11.88
CA LEU A 153 6.58 20.12 11.77
C LEU A 153 5.72 21.38 11.85
N LEU A 154 4.58 21.41 11.15
CA LEU A 154 3.61 22.51 11.19
C LEU A 154 3.12 22.77 12.61
N GLN A 155 2.70 21.70 13.31
CA GLN A 155 2.18 21.84 14.69
C GLN A 155 3.28 22.22 15.68
N GLN A 156 4.52 21.75 15.52
CA GLN A 156 5.65 22.19 16.35
C GLN A 156 5.94 23.68 16.18
N ASP A 157 5.97 24.15 14.92
CA ASP A 157 6.16 25.58 14.64
C ASP A 157 5.01 26.43 15.19
N THR A 158 3.78 25.94 15.09
CA THR A 158 2.59 26.61 15.63
C THR A 158 2.65 26.71 17.15
N VAL A 159 3.00 25.63 17.86
CA VAL A 159 3.18 25.65 19.34
C VAL A 159 4.26 26.67 19.73
N ARG A 160 5.39 26.70 18.99
CA ARG A 160 6.46 27.65 19.21
C ARG A 160 5.97 29.12 19.07
N LEU A 161 5.22 29.43 18.02
CA LEU A 161 4.64 30.73 17.78
C LEU A 161 3.65 31.11 18.89
N ARG A 162 2.72 30.21 19.26
CA ARG A 162 1.73 30.44 20.33
C ARG A 162 2.39 30.62 21.71
N SER A 163 3.48 29.90 21.99
CA SER A 163 4.25 30.05 23.21
C SER A 163 4.94 31.42 23.30
N ASN A 164 5.54 31.87 22.19
CA ASN A 164 6.15 33.21 22.11
C ASN A 164 5.11 34.31 22.26
N ASN A 165 3.96 34.20 21.59
CA ASN A 165 2.85 35.13 21.72
C ASN A 165 2.36 35.24 23.18
N LEU A 166 2.15 34.10 23.87
CA LEU A 166 1.75 34.13 25.28
C LEU A 166 2.81 34.81 26.16
N ARG A 167 4.11 34.63 25.87
CA ARG A 167 5.17 35.32 26.59
C ARG A 167 5.10 36.83 26.40
N LEU A 168 4.97 37.30 25.14
CA LEU A 168 4.84 38.73 24.81
C LEU A 168 3.60 39.34 25.47
N LEU A 169 2.44 38.73 25.38
CA LEU A 169 1.21 39.19 25.99
C LEU A 169 1.31 39.29 27.52
N ARG A 170 2.07 38.42 28.18
CA ARG A 170 2.35 38.52 29.62
C ARG A 170 3.24 39.70 29.94
N GLU A 171 4.20 40.03 29.08
CA GLU A 171 5.06 41.20 29.22
C GLU A 171 4.22 42.48 29.06
N GLU A 172 3.35 42.56 28.05
CA GLU A 172 2.43 43.69 27.82
C GLU A 172 1.41 43.84 28.97
N LEU A 173 0.90 42.74 29.55
CA LEU A 173 0.03 42.81 30.72
C LEU A 173 0.74 43.42 31.92
N ARG A 174 1.99 43.01 32.18
CA ARG A 174 2.78 43.63 33.29
C ARG A 174 2.98 45.10 33.03
N ALA A 175 3.39 45.49 31.84
CA ALA A 175 3.57 46.92 31.50
C ALA A 175 2.27 47.71 31.65
N ALA A 176 1.11 47.14 31.30
CA ALA A 176 -0.19 47.78 31.54
C ALA A 176 -0.54 47.89 33.01
N GLN A 177 -0.21 46.91 33.85
CA GLN A 177 -0.39 46.95 35.30
C GLN A 177 0.49 48.01 35.93
N ASP A 178 1.78 48.07 35.58
CA ASP A 178 2.73 49.09 36.10
C ASP A 178 2.27 50.52 35.76
N ARG A 179 1.80 50.74 34.51
CA ARG A 179 1.24 52.04 34.07
C ARG A 179 -0.08 52.40 34.76
N PHE A 180 -0.90 51.42 35.09
CA PHE A 180 -2.14 51.62 35.84
C PHE A 180 -1.86 52.07 37.27
N GLU A 181 -0.84 51.49 37.91
CA GLU A 181 -0.44 51.92 39.29
C GLU A 181 0.00 53.39 39.36
N VAL A 182 0.58 53.93 38.28
CA VAL A 182 0.98 55.35 38.20
C VAL A 182 -0.09 56.25 37.55
N GLY A 183 -1.26 55.67 37.18
CA GLY A 183 -2.41 56.39 36.64
C GLY A 183 -2.33 56.78 35.16
N GLU A 184 -1.43 56.15 34.35
CA GLU A 184 -1.24 56.47 32.94
C GLU A 184 -2.25 55.74 32.04
N VAL A 185 -2.79 54.59 32.47
CA VAL A 185 -3.77 53.77 31.69
C VAL A 185 -5.00 53.47 32.55
N THR A 186 -6.08 53.02 31.90
CA THR A 186 -7.35 52.72 32.57
C THR A 186 -7.40 51.27 33.06
N ARG A 187 -8.30 50.97 34.03
CA ARG A 187 -8.62 49.58 34.43
C ARG A 187 -9.11 48.73 33.26
N THR A 188 -9.76 49.35 32.28
CA THR A 188 -10.22 48.68 31.07
C THR A 188 -9.06 48.17 30.21
N ASP A 189 -7.95 48.89 30.11
CA ASP A 189 -6.74 48.51 29.40
C ASP A 189 -6.09 47.26 30.03
N VAL A 190 -6.01 47.23 31.37
CA VAL A 190 -5.51 46.06 32.10
C VAL A 190 -6.42 44.83 31.87
N ALA A 191 -7.75 45.04 32.02
CA ALA A 191 -8.71 43.94 31.78
C ALA A 191 -8.66 43.40 30.33
N LEU A 192 -8.41 44.26 29.35
CA LEU A 192 -8.22 43.85 27.96
C LEU A 192 -6.95 43.00 27.80
N ALA A 193 -5.84 43.41 28.38
CA ALA A 193 -4.60 42.65 28.36
C ALA A 193 -4.75 41.28 29.07
N GLU A 194 -5.44 41.24 30.23
CA GLU A 194 -5.77 39.97 30.92
C GLU A 194 -6.59 39.03 30.04
N SER A 195 -7.60 39.56 29.37
CA SER A 195 -8.42 38.79 28.42
C SER A 195 -7.57 38.18 27.27
N ARG A 196 -6.65 38.98 26.72
CA ARG A 196 -5.73 38.51 25.67
C ARG A 196 -4.79 37.41 26.17
N VAL A 197 -4.24 37.53 27.37
CA VAL A 197 -3.41 36.49 28.00
C VAL A 197 -4.20 35.20 28.21
N ALA A 198 -5.46 35.30 28.68
CA ALA A 198 -6.32 34.14 28.88
C ALA A 198 -6.61 33.42 27.55
N GLY A 199 -6.96 34.18 26.50
CA GLY A 199 -7.17 33.66 25.14
C GLY A 199 -5.91 33.01 24.56
N ALA A 200 -4.74 33.65 24.72
CA ALA A 200 -3.47 33.08 24.25
C ALA A 200 -3.09 31.78 24.98
N ARG A 201 -3.40 31.67 26.27
CA ARG A 201 -3.21 30.40 27.02
C ARG A 201 -4.10 29.29 26.50
N ALA A 202 -5.38 29.59 26.23
CA ALA A 202 -6.30 28.60 25.64
C ALA A 202 -5.81 28.14 24.26
N ASN A 203 -5.39 29.08 23.39
CA ASN A 203 -4.87 28.78 22.06
C ASN A 203 -3.58 27.95 22.11
N LEU A 204 -2.67 28.20 23.06
CA LEU A 204 -1.46 27.39 23.24
C LEU A 204 -1.82 25.97 23.68
N THR A 205 -2.75 25.80 24.63
CA THR A 205 -3.20 24.46 25.07
C THR A 205 -3.81 23.69 23.91
N GLN A 206 -4.65 24.31 23.07
CA GLN A 206 -5.20 23.70 21.87
C GLN A 206 -4.08 23.27 20.93
N SER A 207 -3.13 24.13 20.60
CA SER A 207 -2.01 23.78 19.69
C SER A 207 -1.12 22.66 20.23
N GLN A 208 -0.98 22.55 21.55
CA GLN A 208 -0.29 21.42 22.19
C GLN A 208 -1.07 20.11 22.00
N GLY A 209 -2.41 20.15 22.08
CA GLY A 209 -3.28 19.03 21.75
C GLY A 209 -3.13 18.59 20.28
N ASP A 210 -3.19 19.56 19.36
CA ASP A 210 -3.03 19.32 17.92
C ASP A 210 -1.67 18.69 17.59
N LEU A 211 -0.60 19.09 18.29
CA LEU A 211 0.73 18.49 18.16
C LEU A 211 0.75 17.04 18.64
N LEU A 212 0.07 16.72 19.74
CA LEU A 212 -0.02 15.33 20.23
C LEU A 212 -0.78 14.44 19.23
N GLU A 213 -1.87 14.96 18.66
CA GLU A 213 -2.62 14.26 17.61
C GLU A 213 -1.76 14.03 16.35
N ALA A 214 -1.02 15.06 15.91
CA ALA A 214 -0.11 14.94 14.77
C ALA A 214 0.98 13.89 15.02
N LYS A 215 1.54 13.82 16.24
CA LYS A 215 2.51 12.78 16.63
C LYS A 215 1.90 11.37 16.65
N ALA A 216 0.66 11.23 17.12
CA ALA A 216 -0.05 9.95 17.09
C ALA A 216 -0.31 9.48 15.65
N THR A 217 -0.73 10.39 14.76
CA THR A 217 -0.89 10.12 13.32
C THR A 217 0.43 9.73 12.67
N TYR A 218 1.51 10.42 13.00
CA TYR A 218 2.85 10.06 12.53
C TYR A 218 3.22 8.64 12.96
N GLN A 219 3.04 8.30 14.23
CA GLN A 219 3.33 6.96 14.75
C GLN A 219 2.48 5.88 14.06
N GLN A 220 1.22 6.17 13.74
CA GLN A 220 0.37 5.25 12.99
C GLN A 220 0.90 4.98 11.58
N VAL A 221 1.39 6.02 10.88
CA VAL A 221 1.85 5.92 9.49
C VAL A 221 3.26 5.36 9.40
N VAL A 222 4.17 5.81 10.28
CA VAL A 222 5.62 5.49 10.22
C VAL A 222 5.97 4.27 11.07
N GLY A 223 5.13 3.94 12.06
CA GLY A 223 5.33 2.78 12.95
C GLY A 223 6.25 3.06 14.14
N SER A 224 6.83 4.25 14.25
CA SER A 224 7.69 4.66 15.37
C SER A 224 7.28 6.02 15.93
N PRO A 225 7.40 6.26 17.25
CA PRO A 225 7.11 7.57 17.83
C PRO A 225 8.15 8.59 17.40
N ILE A 226 7.71 9.83 17.14
CA ILE A 226 8.60 10.96 16.83
C ILE A 226 8.76 11.85 18.07
N ASN A 227 10.02 12.15 18.43
CA ASN A 227 10.30 13.10 19.51
C ASN A 227 10.62 14.49 18.98
N VAL A 228 11.56 14.59 18.04
CA VAL A 228 12.00 15.85 17.44
C VAL A 228 12.13 15.67 15.93
N VAL A 229 11.60 16.63 15.19
CA VAL A 229 11.74 16.70 13.72
C VAL A 229 13.05 17.40 13.38
N ALA A 230 13.81 16.86 12.43
CA ALA A 230 15.11 17.41 12.00
C ALA A 230 15.00 18.71 11.18
N GLY A 231 13.81 19.27 11.03
CA GLY A 231 13.58 20.53 10.31
C GLY A 231 12.88 20.34 8.95
N GLN A 232 13.04 21.33 8.08
CA GLN A 232 12.34 21.36 6.78
C GLN A 232 12.76 20.19 5.89
N PRO A 233 11.79 19.51 5.23
CA PRO A 233 12.10 18.48 4.27
C PRO A 233 12.83 19.06 3.06
N PRO A 234 13.79 18.34 2.46
CA PRO A 234 14.36 18.72 1.18
C PRO A 234 13.27 18.77 0.11
N LEU A 235 13.27 19.79 -0.72
CA LEU A 235 12.32 19.89 -1.81
C LEU A 235 12.84 19.12 -3.03
N PRO A 236 11.97 18.38 -3.75
CA PRO A 236 12.31 17.76 -5.03
C PRO A 236 12.80 18.78 -6.05
N GLN A 237 13.56 18.29 -7.05
CA GLN A 237 14.04 19.14 -8.14
C GLN A 237 12.88 19.84 -8.86
N ARG A 238 13.14 21.11 -9.23
CA ARG A 238 12.13 21.91 -9.93
C ARG A 238 11.90 21.38 -11.34
N VAL A 239 10.64 21.16 -11.68
CA VAL A 239 10.24 20.83 -13.04
C VAL A 239 10.17 22.11 -13.88
N ALA A 240 10.69 22.09 -15.11
CA ALA A 240 10.85 23.28 -15.94
C ALA A 240 9.50 23.84 -16.45
N SER A 241 8.52 22.98 -16.75
CA SER A 241 7.22 23.37 -17.27
C SER A 241 6.16 22.30 -16.99
N LEU A 242 4.88 22.68 -17.06
CA LEU A 242 3.75 21.76 -16.99
C LEU A 242 3.87 20.64 -18.04
N GLN A 243 4.20 21.00 -19.29
CA GLN A 243 4.33 20.03 -20.37
C GLN A 243 5.45 18.99 -20.10
N ALA A 244 6.56 19.42 -19.49
CA ALA A 244 7.62 18.50 -19.06
C ALA A 244 7.11 17.55 -17.97
N ALA A 245 6.36 18.05 -16.97
CA ALA A 245 5.76 17.25 -15.92
C ALA A 245 4.79 16.19 -16.49
N GLU A 246 3.89 16.59 -17.37
CA GLU A 246 2.94 15.70 -18.04
C GLU A 246 3.65 14.62 -18.86
N SER A 247 4.68 14.99 -19.63
CA SER A 247 5.44 14.05 -20.46
C SER A 247 6.14 12.97 -19.60
N VAL A 248 6.59 13.31 -18.41
CA VAL A 248 7.16 12.35 -17.44
C VAL A 248 6.07 11.43 -16.90
N ALA A 249 4.94 11.97 -16.47
CA ALA A 249 3.82 11.21 -15.95
C ALA A 249 3.27 10.19 -16.96
N MET A 250 3.10 10.60 -18.23
CA MET A 250 2.60 9.72 -19.29
C MET A 250 3.50 8.51 -19.54
N ARG A 251 4.79 8.59 -19.21
CA ARG A 251 5.72 7.46 -19.36
C ARG A 251 5.86 6.61 -18.10
N ASN A 252 5.71 7.21 -16.91
CA ASN A 252 6.14 6.57 -15.67
C ASN A 252 5.01 6.32 -14.68
N HIS A 253 3.81 6.92 -14.88
CA HIS A 253 2.75 6.81 -13.88
C HIS A 253 2.24 5.38 -13.73
N PRO A 254 2.35 4.76 -12.54
CA PRO A 254 2.03 3.34 -12.36
C PRO A 254 0.59 2.99 -12.71
N SER A 255 -0.39 3.83 -12.35
CA SER A 255 -1.80 3.58 -12.69
C SER A 255 -2.04 3.54 -14.21
N LEU A 256 -1.31 4.34 -15.00
CA LEU A 256 -1.41 4.32 -16.45
C LEU A 256 -0.81 3.03 -17.03
N LEU A 257 0.39 2.66 -16.56
CA LEU A 257 1.06 1.42 -16.97
C LEU A 257 0.24 0.18 -16.58
N ALA A 258 -0.38 0.18 -15.40
CA ALA A 258 -1.29 -0.87 -14.95
C ALA A 258 -2.47 -1.04 -15.93
N ARG A 259 -3.09 0.05 -16.36
CA ARG A 259 -4.19 0.02 -17.33
C ARG A 259 -3.76 -0.44 -18.73
N GLN A 260 -2.55 -0.08 -19.17
CA GLN A 260 -2.02 -0.60 -20.45
C GLN A 260 -1.88 -2.13 -20.41
N HIS A 261 -1.37 -2.70 -19.31
CA HIS A 261 -1.30 -4.14 -19.11
C HIS A 261 -2.69 -4.79 -18.99
N ALA A 262 -3.66 -4.13 -18.32
CA ALA A 262 -5.04 -4.62 -18.24
C ALA A 262 -5.71 -4.70 -19.62
N VAL A 263 -5.50 -3.71 -20.49
CA VAL A 263 -5.98 -3.77 -21.90
C VAL A 263 -5.37 -4.97 -22.64
N LYS A 264 -4.05 -5.20 -22.53
CA LYS A 264 -3.40 -6.36 -23.16
C LYS A 264 -3.94 -7.70 -22.60
N ALA A 265 -4.18 -7.78 -21.29
CA ALA A 265 -4.80 -8.95 -20.67
C ALA A 265 -6.19 -9.23 -21.24
N ALA A 266 -7.01 -8.18 -21.40
CA ALA A 266 -8.34 -8.29 -22.03
C ALA A 266 -8.27 -8.67 -23.51
N GLU A 267 -7.28 -8.16 -24.27
CA GLU A 267 -7.03 -8.56 -25.67
C GLU A 267 -6.72 -10.05 -25.78
N HIS A 268 -5.82 -10.56 -24.95
CA HIS A 268 -5.49 -11.98 -24.91
C HIS A 268 -6.68 -12.83 -24.46
N THR A 269 -7.49 -12.35 -23.51
CA THR A 269 -8.70 -13.05 -23.06
C THR A 269 -9.73 -13.14 -24.19
N ALA A 270 -10.03 -12.05 -24.87
CA ALA A 270 -10.96 -12.04 -26.00
C ALA A 270 -10.48 -12.94 -27.15
N ALA A 271 -9.17 -12.92 -27.42
CA ALA A 271 -8.55 -13.81 -28.43
C ALA A 271 -8.63 -15.29 -28.01
N SER A 272 -8.41 -15.61 -26.72
CA SER A 272 -8.55 -16.96 -26.17
C SER A 272 -9.97 -17.50 -26.34
N THR A 273 -10.97 -16.69 -25.95
CA THR A 273 -12.40 -17.06 -26.09
C THR A 273 -12.78 -17.28 -27.55
N ALA A 274 -12.22 -16.50 -28.48
CA ALA A 274 -12.44 -16.73 -29.90
C ALA A 274 -11.86 -18.07 -30.39
N LYS A 275 -10.73 -18.52 -29.85
CA LYS A 275 -10.11 -19.81 -30.14
C LYS A 275 -10.89 -21.00 -29.59
N ASN A 276 -11.62 -20.84 -28.50
CA ASN A 276 -12.49 -21.87 -27.92
C ASN A 276 -13.67 -22.29 -28.86
N LEU A 277 -13.89 -21.59 -29.95
CA LEU A 277 -14.82 -21.99 -31.02
C LEU A 277 -14.25 -23.10 -31.92
N GLY A 278 -12.94 -23.30 -31.90
CA GLY A 278 -12.23 -24.29 -32.70
C GLY A 278 -12.22 -25.71 -32.08
N PRO A 279 -11.62 -26.67 -32.77
CA PRO A 279 -11.46 -28.03 -32.27
C PRO A 279 -10.41 -28.07 -31.14
N SER A 280 -10.60 -29.02 -30.20
CA SER A 280 -9.61 -29.40 -29.20
C SER A 280 -9.28 -30.88 -29.30
N LEU A 281 -8.00 -31.21 -29.11
CA LEU A 281 -7.46 -32.58 -29.14
C LEU A 281 -6.93 -32.91 -27.76
N ARG A 282 -7.45 -33.99 -27.16
CA ARG A 282 -7.03 -34.49 -25.84
C ARG A 282 -6.61 -35.94 -25.90
N LEU A 283 -5.52 -36.23 -25.23
CA LEU A 283 -5.11 -37.59 -24.91
C LEU A 283 -5.73 -37.98 -23.57
N ARG A 284 -6.41 -39.13 -23.53
CA ARG A 284 -6.89 -39.75 -22.30
C ARG A 284 -6.29 -41.15 -22.19
N ALA A 285 -5.83 -41.49 -21.00
CA ALA A 285 -5.42 -42.84 -20.65
C ALA A 285 -6.03 -43.20 -19.30
N ASP A 286 -6.53 -44.38 -19.17
CA ASP A 286 -7.11 -44.91 -17.95
C ASP A 286 -6.63 -46.32 -17.67
N ALA A 287 -6.49 -46.65 -16.39
CA ALA A 287 -6.21 -47.99 -15.92
C ALA A 287 -6.92 -48.22 -14.58
N GLY A 288 -7.70 -49.27 -14.47
CA GLY A 288 -8.50 -49.51 -13.26
C GLY A 288 -8.74 -50.98 -13.02
N HIS A 289 -9.00 -51.30 -11.76
CA HIS A 289 -9.40 -52.61 -11.26
C HIS A 289 -10.77 -52.50 -10.62
N SER A 290 -11.73 -53.32 -11.06
CA SER A 290 -13.09 -53.36 -10.51
C SER A 290 -13.33 -54.70 -9.82
N ILE A 291 -13.69 -54.66 -8.58
CA ILE A 291 -14.04 -55.79 -7.70
C ILE A 291 -15.57 -55.88 -7.65
N ASN A 292 -16.10 -57.05 -8.00
CA ASN A 292 -17.53 -57.33 -7.85
C ASN A 292 -17.80 -57.89 -6.44
N LEU A 293 -18.55 -57.13 -5.65
CA LEU A 293 -18.84 -57.49 -4.25
C LEU A 293 -19.94 -58.55 -4.08
N ASP A 294 -20.66 -58.87 -5.14
CA ASP A 294 -21.74 -59.87 -5.14
C ASP A 294 -21.28 -61.24 -5.62
N GLY A 295 -19.95 -61.47 -5.68
CA GLY A 295 -19.36 -62.77 -6.09
C GLY A 295 -19.24 -62.95 -7.62
N GLY A 296 -19.42 -61.90 -8.40
CA GLY A 296 -19.10 -61.85 -9.81
C GLY A 296 -17.59 -61.84 -10.07
N ARG A 297 -17.21 -61.81 -11.36
CA ARG A 297 -15.78 -61.70 -11.74
C ARG A 297 -15.26 -60.30 -11.59
N ASP A 298 -14.07 -60.17 -11.03
CA ASP A 298 -13.28 -58.95 -11.05
C ASP A 298 -12.81 -58.67 -12.50
N SER A 299 -12.60 -57.40 -12.80
CA SER A 299 -12.15 -56.99 -14.13
C SER A 299 -11.09 -55.89 -14.08
N ASP A 300 -10.08 -56.06 -14.93
CA ASP A 300 -9.07 -55.04 -15.21
C ASP A 300 -9.44 -54.30 -16.49
N THR A 301 -9.40 -52.98 -16.44
CA THR A 301 -9.62 -52.11 -17.58
C THR A 301 -8.39 -51.24 -17.82
N SER A 302 -7.95 -51.12 -19.04
CA SER A 302 -6.95 -50.14 -19.45
C SER A 302 -7.25 -49.66 -20.87
N GLY A 303 -7.08 -48.38 -21.07
CA GLY A 303 -7.38 -47.74 -22.33
C GLY A 303 -6.51 -46.53 -22.60
N VAL A 304 -6.24 -46.27 -23.88
CA VAL A 304 -5.67 -44.99 -24.33
C VAL A 304 -6.52 -44.51 -25.50
N SER A 305 -6.98 -43.26 -25.42
CA SER A 305 -7.82 -42.66 -26.44
C SER A 305 -7.35 -41.25 -26.80
N LEU A 306 -7.48 -40.95 -28.09
CA LEU A 306 -7.23 -39.59 -28.59
C LEU A 306 -8.57 -39.03 -29.02
N VAL A 307 -9.00 -37.95 -28.31
CA VAL A 307 -10.34 -37.36 -28.47
C VAL A 307 -10.23 -36.01 -29.16
N LEU A 308 -10.64 -35.93 -30.42
CA LEU A 308 -10.87 -34.67 -31.12
C LEU A 308 -12.32 -34.25 -30.91
N SER A 309 -12.51 -33.09 -30.31
CA SER A 309 -13.87 -32.58 -30.07
C SER A 309 -13.99 -31.11 -30.51
N GLN A 310 -15.11 -30.80 -31.16
CA GLN A 310 -15.50 -29.45 -31.52
C GLN A 310 -16.99 -29.28 -31.24
N ARG A 311 -17.34 -28.24 -30.54
CA ARG A 311 -18.73 -27.90 -30.29
C ARG A 311 -19.31 -27.18 -31.50
N LEU A 312 -20.15 -27.85 -32.27
CA LEU A 312 -20.77 -27.28 -33.46
C LEU A 312 -21.93 -26.32 -33.12
N TYR A 313 -22.69 -26.66 -32.09
CA TYR A 313 -23.78 -25.82 -31.59
C TYR A 313 -23.84 -25.88 -30.07
N GLY A 314 -23.95 -24.72 -29.41
CA GLY A 314 -24.01 -24.59 -27.96
C GLY A 314 -25.08 -23.57 -27.50
N GLY A 315 -26.20 -23.49 -28.22
CA GLY A 315 -27.30 -22.57 -27.89
C GLY A 315 -26.88 -21.08 -27.94
N GLY A 316 -25.85 -20.73 -28.73
CA GLY A 316 -25.35 -19.36 -28.83
C GLY A 316 -24.41 -18.91 -27.71
N SER A 317 -24.15 -19.73 -26.67
CA SER A 317 -23.37 -19.37 -25.49
C SER A 317 -21.93 -18.93 -25.82
N LEU A 318 -21.23 -19.64 -26.70
CA LEU A 318 -19.87 -19.28 -27.10
C LEU A 318 -19.78 -17.95 -27.88
N ALA A 319 -20.76 -17.72 -28.78
CA ALA A 319 -20.84 -16.46 -29.50
C ALA A 319 -21.17 -15.29 -28.57
N ALA A 320 -22.04 -15.50 -27.56
CA ALA A 320 -22.33 -14.51 -26.54
C ALA A 320 -21.11 -14.23 -25.65
N ALA A 321 -20.37 -15.26 -25.22
CA ALA A 321 -19.14 -15.11 -24.44
C ALA A 321 -18.09 -14.28 -25.20
N ARG A 322 -17.87 -14.60 -26.51
CA ARG A 322 -16.98 -13.81 -27.35
C ARG A 322 -17.38 -12.33 -27.43
N ARG A 323 -18.68 -12.04 -27.68
CA ARG A 323 -19.16 -10.64 -27.70
C ARG A 323 -18.98 -9.94 -26.35
N ALA A 324 -19.20 -10.67 -25.25
CA ALA A 324 -18.98 -10.14 -23.91
C ALA A 324 -17.52 -9.77 -23.65
N ASP A 325 -16.57 -10.62 -24.08
CA ASP A 325 -15.14 -10.34 -23.88
C ASP A 325 -14.64 -9.21 -24.80
N VAL A 326 -15.19 -9.07 -26.03
CA VAL A 326 -14.92 -7.88 -26.87
C VAL A 326 -15.45 -6.62 -26.21
N ALA A 327 -16.66 -6.64 -25.65
CA ALA A 327 -17.21 -5.50 -24.93
C ALA A 327 -16.40 -5.14 -23.66
N ARG A 328 -15.86 -6.16 -22.95
CA ARG A 328 -14.93 -5.94 -21.80
C ARG A 328 -13.63 -5.31 -22.27
N LEU A 329 -13.07 -5.77 -23.39
CA LEU A 329 -11.87 -5.13 -23.99
C LEU A 329 -12.14 -3.65 -24.31
N ASP A 330 -13.28 -3.34 -24.92
CA ASP A 330 -13.63 -1.94 -25.23
C ASP A 330 -13.83 -1.12 -23.95
N ALA A 331 -14.37 -1.71 -22.89
CA ALA A 331 -14.47 -1.08 -21.57
C ALA A 331 -13.07 -0.78 -20.97
N GLU A 332 -12.10 -1.71 -21.07
CA GLU A 332 -10.73 -1.48 -20.59
C GLU A 332 -10.01 -0.40 -21.42
N LYS A 333 -10.23 -0.34 -22.74
CA LYS A 333 -9.72 0.76 -23.58
C LYS A 333 -10.31 2.11 -23.16
N GLY A 334 -11.61 2.16 -22.87
CA GLY A 334 -12.27 3.33 -22.31
C GLY A 334 -11.69 3.75 -20.95
N ALA A 335 -11.43 2.78 -20.07
CA ALA A 335 -10.80 3.00 -18.78
C ALA A 335 -9.36 3.54 -18.92
N LEU A 336 -8.58 3.06 -19.90
CA LEU A 336 -7.24 3.57 -20.20
C LEU A 336 -7.29 5.06 -20.60
N ILE A 337 -8.20 5.45 -21.50
CA ILE A 337 -8.38 6.86 -21.90
C ILE A 337 -8.79 7.72 -20.70
N SER A 338 -9.70 7.23 -19.85
CA SER A 338 -10.14 7.93 -18.65
C SER A 338 -8.97 8.11 -17.67
N THR A 339 -8.17 7.07 -17.42
CA THR A 339 -6.99 7.13 -16.55
C THR A 339 -5.95 8.10 -17.11
N GLN A 340 -5.71 8.10 -18.42
CA GLN A 340 -4.80 9.05 -19.07
C GLN A 340 -5.20 10.50 -18.83
N ARG A 341 -6.49 10.82 -18.98
CA ARG A 341 -7.03 12.16 -18.72
C ARG A 341 -6.95 12.53 -17.24
N SER A 342 -7.23 11.59 -16.35
CA SER A 342 -7.14 11.78 -14.90
C SER A 342 -5.70 12.06 -14.45
N VAL A 343 -4.71 11.33 -14.99
CA VAL A 343 -3.29 11.56 -14.70
C VAL A 343 -2.85 12.95 -15.21
N SER A 344 -3.21 13.34 -16.45
CA SER A 344 -2.90 14.68 -16.96
C SER A 344 -3.50 15.78 -16.08
N GLN A 345 -4.76 15.64 -15.70
CA GLN A 345 -5.44 16.58 -14.82
C GLN A 345 -4.80 16.64 -13.43
N ALA A 346 -4.41 15.50 -12.85
CA ALA A 346 -3.75 15.44 -11.55
C ALA A 346 -2.38 16.14 -11.57
N VAL A 347 -1.59 15.94 -12.64
CA VAL A 347 -0.31 16.63 -12.83
C VAL A 347 -0.50 18.13 -12.98
N ALA A 348 -1.47 18.56 -13.79
CA ALA A 348 -1.77 19.98 -13.96
C ALA A 348 -2.18 20.64 -12.65
N ALA A 349 -3.08 20.00 -11.88
CA ALA A 349 -3.52 20.48 -10.58
C ALA A 349 -2.35 20.57 -9.59
N ALA A 350 -1.51 19.54 -9.50
CA ALA A 350 -0.36 19.51 -8.60
C ALA A 350 0.69 20.57 -8.99
N TYR A 351 0.94 20.78 -10.29
CA TYR A 351 1.85 21.80 -10.78
C TYR A 351 1.39 23.22 -10.41
N VAL A 352 0.12 23.54 -10.69
CA VAL A 352 -0.49 24.83 -10.32
C VAL A 352 -0.50 25.03 -8.81
N SER A 353 -0.84 24.00 -8.05
CA SER A 353 -0.79 24.05 -6.58
C SER A 353 0.61 24.34 -6.04
N LEU A 354 1.66 23.76 -6.62
CA LEU A 354 3.04 24.04 -6.23
C LEU A 354 3.45 25.48 -6.56
N GLU A 355 3.12 26.01 -7.74
CA GLU A 355 3.44 27.40 -8.10
C GLU A 355 2.66 28.39 -7.22
N ALA A 356 1.38 28.13 -6.94
CA ALA A 356 0.59 28.94 -6.00
C ALA A 356 1.15 28.91 -4.57
N ALA A 357 1.57 27.73 -4.09
CA ALA A 357 2.18 27.58 -2.76
C ALA A 357 3.53 28.33 -2.65
N ARG A 358 4.33 28.32 -3.72
CA ARG A 358 5.57 29.11 -3.80
C ARG A 358 5.31 30.62 -3.74
N ALA A 359 4.38 31.11 -4.53
CA ALA A 359 3.98 32.50 -4.51
C ALA A 359 3.44 32.93 -3.13
N SER A 360 2.57 32.10 -2.55
CA SER A 360 2.03 32.32 -1.20
C SER A 360 3.12 32.38 -0.13
N LEU A 361 4.16 31.54 -0.21
CA LEU A 361 5.27 31.59 0.73
C LEU A 361 6.09 32.88 0.61
N VAL A 362 6.32 33.39 -0.60
CA VAL A 362 6.99 34.67 -0.82
C VAL A 362 6.16 35.81 -0.22
N SER A 363 4.89 35.92 -0.59
CA SER A 363 4.00 36.99 -0.12
C SER A 363 3.79 36.96 1.40
N SER A 364 3.65 35.77 2.00
CA SER A 364 3.55 35.64 3.47
C SER A 364 4.85 36.03 4.17
N GLY A 365 6.02 35.82 3.53
CA GLY A 365 7.31 36.30 4.01
C GLY A 365 7.39 37.84 4.05
N GLU A 366 6.88 38.50 3.01
CA GLU A 366 6.78 39.96 2.92
C GLU A 366 5.79 40.52 3.96
N GLN A 367 4.65 39.83 4.12
CA GLN A 367 3.65 40.21 5.14
C GLN A 367 4.24 40.13 6.56
N VAL A 368 4.98 39.07 6.90
CA VAL A 368 5.65 38.96 8.21
C VAL A 368 6.63 40.11 8.41
N ARG A 369 7.44 40.45 7.40
CA ARG A 369 8.39 41.54 7.48
C ARG A 369 7.69 42.87 7.71
N ALA A 370 6.63 43.18 7.00
CA ALA A 370 5.87 44.42 7.16
C ALA A 370 5.14 44.48 8.52
N ALA A 371 4.50 43.40 8.93
CA ALA A 371 3.81 43.32 10.23
C ALA A 371 4.79 43.43 11.41
N GLN A 372 6.01 42.90 11.28
CA GLN A 372 7.04 43.05 12.31
C GLN A 372 7.46 44.52 12.48
N VAL A 373 7.75 45.21 11.35
CA VAL A 373 8.11 46.65 11.40
C VAL A 373 6.98 47.50 11.98
N ALA A 374 5.72 47.18 11.61
CA ALA A 374 4.56 47.90 12.16
C ALA A 374 4.39 47.65 13.67
N PHE A 375 4.53 46.41 14.13
CA PHE A 375 4.46 46.06 15.54
C PHE A 375 5.56 46.74 16.35
N ASP A 376 6.81 46.68 15.87
CA ASP A 376 7.95 47.33 16.58
C ASP A 376 7.77 48.86 16.66
N GLY A 377 7.30 49.51 15.58
CA GLY A 377 7.01 50.95 15.57
C GLY A 377 5.86 51.33 16.49
N ILE A 378 4.73 50.63 16.45
CA ILE A 378 3.57 50.89 17.33
C ILE A 378 3.94 50.68 18.80
N ARG A 379 4.74 49.67 19.08
CA ARG A 379 5.22 49.39 20.44
C ARG A 379 6.11 50.53 20.97
N GLU A 380 7.03 51.08 20.15
CA GLU A 380 7.86 52.22 20.52
C GLU A 380 7.03 53.50 20.72
N GLU A 381 6.10 53.78 19.79
CA GLU A 381 5.16 54.90 19.93
C GLU A 381 4.30 54.80 21.21
N ALA A 382 3.90 53.57 21.60
CA ALA A 382 3.15 53.33 22.84
C ALA A 382 3.99 53.57 24.10
N THR A 383 5.31 53.29 24.07
CA THR A 383 6.21 53.61 25.19
C THR A 383 6.35 55.13 25.39
N LEU A 384 6.21 55.90 24.31
CA LEU A 384 6.22 57.37 24.32
C LEU A 384 4.84 57.98 24.58
N GLY A 385 3.80 57.19 24.83
CA GLY A 385 2.43 57.63 25.07
C GLY A 385 1.64 58.08 23.84
N ALA A 386 2.17 57.91 22.63
CA ALA A 386 1.52 58.31 21.37
C ALA A 386 0.50 57.27 20.87
N ARG A 387 0.49 56.05 21.41
CA ARG A 387 -0.42 54.94 21.04
C ARG A 387 -1.03 54.28 22.27
N THR A 388 -2.15 53.63 22.07
CA THR A 388 -2.87 52.93 23.15
C THR A 388 -2.39 51.47 23.29
N THR A 389 -2.64 50.89 24.47
CA THR A 389 -2.43 49.43 24.70
C THR A 389 -3.19 48.59 23.69
N LEU A 390 -4.39 49.03 23.27
CA LEU A 390 -5.20 48.35 22.27
C LEU A 390 -4.47 48.28 20.90
N ASP A 391 -3.83 49.38 20.47
CA ASP A 391 -3.08 49.42 19.21
C ASP A 391 -1.93 48.41 19.20
N VAL A 392 -1.18 48.29 20.31
CA VAL A 392 -0.09 47.33 20.48
C VAL A 392 -0.61 45.91 20.40
N LEU A 393 -1.69 45.57 21.12
CA LEU A 393 -2.31 44.23 21.10
C LEU A 393 -2.88 43.87 19.73
N GLN A 394 -3.37 44.84 18.96
CA GLN A 394 -3.84 44.61 17.58
C GLN A 394 -2.66 44.37 16.64
N ALA A 395 -1.60 45.13 16.70
CA ALA A 395 -0.40 44.94 15.89
C ALA A 395 0.28 43.60 16.18
N GLU A 396 0.32 43.16 17.44
CA GLU A 396 0.81 41.83 17.81
C GLU A 396 -0.04 40.71 17.21
N GLN A 397 -1.37 40.87 17.26
CA GLN A 397 -2.27 39.87 16.64
C GLN A 397 -2.05 39.76 15.11
N GLU A 398 -1.85 40.90 14.44
CA GLU A 398 -1.55 40.90 12.98
C GLU A 398 -0.20 40.26 12.69
N LEU A 399 0.83 40.51 13.50
CA LEU A 399 2.12 39.86 13.37
C LEU A 399 1.99 38.34 13.57
N LEU A 400 1.26 37.89 14.60
CA LEU A 400 1.01 36.48 14.86
C LEU A 400 0.27 35.81 13.69
N ASN A 401 -0.76 36.48 13.14
CA ASN A 401 -1.51 36.00 11.97
C ASN A 401 -0.58 35.82 10.75
N ALA A 402 0.26 36.81 10.46
CA ALA A 402 1.23 36.76 9.37
C ALA A 402 2.25 35.63 9.56
N GLN A 403 2.80 35.45 10.78
CA GLN A 403 3.72 34.38 11.10
C GLN A 403 3.07 32.99 10.93
N THR A 404 1.83 32.85 11.40
CA THR A 404 1.05 31.61 11.25
C THR A 404 0.79 31.28 9.76
N ALA A 405 0.39 32.29 8.97
CA ALA A 405 0.20 32.14 7.52
C ALA A 405 1.50 31.70 6.81
N ARG A 406 2.65 32.24 7.20
CA ARG A 406 3.96 31.83 6.63
C ARG A 406 4.32 30.40 7.00
N VAL A 407 4.07 29.94 8.22
CA VAL A 407 4.32 28.55 8.63
C VAL A 407 3.44 27.60 7.82
N GLN A 408 2.15 27.93 7.65
CA GLN A 408 1.22 27.16 6.82
C GLN A 408 1.63 27.14 5.34
N ALA A 409 2.02 28.29 4.77
CA ALA A 409 2.48 28.38 3.38
C ALA A 409 3.72 27.53 3.13
N ARG A 410 4.64 27.45 4.10
CA ARG A 410 5.83 26.58 4.02
C ARG A 410 5.46 25.10 4.03
N ALA A 411 4.54 24.69 4.89
CA ALA A 411 4.03 23.32 4.93
C ALA A 411 3.34 22.96 3.60
N ASN A 412 2.48 23.85 3.09
CA ASN A 412 1.79 23.65 1.82
C ASN A 412 2.75 23.54 0.63
N GLN A 413 3.84 24.33 0.62
CA GLN A 413 4.85 24.21 -0.44
C GLN A 413 5.53 22.83 -0.43
N ALA A 414 5.89 22.32 0.76
CA ALA A 414 6.50 21.00 0.87
C ALA A 414 5.53 19.91 0.39
N LEU A 415 4.28 19.95 0.86
CA LEU A 415 3.25 18.98 0.43
C LEU A 415 3.00 19.03 -1.07
N ALA A 416 2.83 20.23 -1.65
CA ALA A 416 2.59 20.38 -3.08
C ALA A 416 3.76 19.89 -3.93
N ALA A 417 5.01 20.06 -3.46
CA ALA A 417 6.18 19.56 -4.17
C ALA A 417 6.22 18.02 -4.24
N TYR A 418 5.93 17.34 -3.14
CA TYR A 418 5.85 15.87 -3.13
C TYR A 418 4.60 15.34 -3.81
N GLN A 419 3.48 16.08 -3.77
CA GLN A 419 2.28 15.75 -4.53
C GLN A 419 2.52 15.80 -6.04
N LEU A 420 3.29 16.77 -6.54
CA LEU A 420 3.70 16.81 -7.94
C LEU A 420 4.60 15.60 -8.30
N LEU A 421 5.51 15.22 -7.41
CA LEU A 421 6.36 14.04 -7.61
C LEU A 421 5.52 12.76 -7.67
N GLN A 422 4.51 12.63 -6.80
CA GLN A 422 3.54 11.53 -6.83
C GLN A 422 2.73 11.53 -8.14
N ALA A 423 2.19 12.67 -8.54
CA ALA A 423 1.40 12.80 -9.77
C ALA A 423 2.22 12.49 -11.04
N GLN A 424 3.55 12.63 -10.99
CA GLN A 424 4.47 12.20 -12.05
C GLN A 424 4.78 10.70 -12.02
N GLY A 425 4.36 9.98 -10.98
CA GLY A 425 4.67 8.56 -10.80
C GLY A 425 6.10 8.30 -10.27
N LEU A 426 6.76 9.31 -9.71
CA LEU A 426 8.17 9.26 -9.31
C LEU A 426 8.37 9.15 -7.78
N LEU A 427 7.31 9.18 -6.98
CA LEU A 427 7.41 9.08 -5.53
C LEU A 427 7.58 7.60 -5.10
N THR A 428 8.72 7.01 -5.44
CA THR A 428 9.07 5.62 -5.12
C THR A 428 10.35 5.55 -4.30
N ALA A 429 10.52 4.46 -3.54
CA ALA A 429 11.73 4.23 -2.74
C ALA A 429 13.00 4.18 -3.61
N GLU A 430 12.89 3.61 -4.81
CA GLU A 430 13.97 3.54 -5.78
C GLU A 430 14.38 4.93 -6.30
N HIS A 431 13.42 5.72 -6.77
CA HIS A 431 13.69 7.07 -7.31
C HIS A 431 14.23 8.03 -6.25
N LEU A 432 13.75 7.90 -5.01
CA LEU A 432 14.22 8.72 -3.88
C LEU A 432 15.53 8.21 -3.28
N GLY A 433 16.06 7.07 -3.72
CA GLY A 433 17.28 6.47 -3.18
C GLY A 433 17.19 6.15 -1.69
N LEU A 434 16.01 5.71 -1.20
CA LEU A 434 15.81 5.41 0.22
C LEU A 434 16.64 4.18 0.62
N ALA A 435 17.23 4.22 1.82
CA ALA A 435 18.04 3.12 2.37
C ALA A 435 17.14 1.97 2.87
N VAL A 436 16.39 1.35 1.96
CA VAL A 436 15.50 0.21 2.21
C VAL A 436 15.83 -0.93 1.24
N GLU A 437 15.56 -2.15 1.66
CA GLU A 437 15.53 -3.28 0.75
C GLU A 437 14.31 -3.16 -0.15
N ILE A 438 14.54 -2.92 -1.45
CA ILE A 438 13.46 -2.78 -2.43
C ILE A 438 12.90 -4.18 -2.70
N TYR A 439 11.57 -4.30 -2.60
CA TYR A 439 10.89 -5.54 -2.90
C TYR A 439 11.01 -5.89 -4.39
N ASP A 440 11.70 -7.02 -4.69
CA ASP A 440 11.77 -7.55 -6.05
C ASP A 440 10.57 -8.46 -6.36
N PRO A 441 9.63 -8.01 -7.19
CA PRO A 441 8.46 -8.80 -7.55
C PRO A 441 8.78 -9.97 -8.48
N THR A 442 9.99 -10.07 -9.01
CA THR A 442 10.37 -11.12 -9.96
C THR A 442 10.83 -12.41 -9.29
N LEU A 443 11.31 -12.32 -8.06
CA LEU A 443 11.86 -13.49 -7.34
C LEU A 443 10.78 -14.56 -7.15
N TYR A 444 9.64 -14.22 -6.57
CA TYR A 444 8.55 -15.15 -6.36
C TYR A 444 7.98 -15.66 -7.70
N TYR A 445 7.71 -14.76 -8.63
CA TYR A 445 7.21 -15.09 -9.97
C TYR A 445 8.08 -16.14 -10.67
N ASN A 446 9.41 -16.01 -10.62
CA ASN A 446 10.33 -16.94 -11.27
C ASN A 446 10.30 -18.35 -10.63
N LEU A 447 9.91 -18.46 -9.37
CA LEU A 447 9.72 -19.75 -8.71
C LEU A 447 8.43 -20.45 -9.17
N VAL A 448 7.34 -19.70 -9.39
CA VAL A 448 6.01 -20.25 -9.65
C VAL A 448 5.60 -20.33 -11.11
N LYS A 449 6.12 -19.47 -11.99
CA LYS A 449 5.69 -19.31 -13.40
C LYS A 449 5.63 -20.61 -14.20
N ASP A 450 6.41 -21.63 -13.82
CA ASP A 450 6.44 -22.93 -14.46
C ASP A 450 5.58 -23.98 -13.73
N ALA A 451 4.63 -23.58 -12.88
CA ALA A 451 3.73 -24.44 -12.13
C ALA A 451 4.44 -25.67 -11.50
N PRO A 452 5.32 -25.50 -10.50
CA PRO A 452 6.05 -26.62 -9.91
C PRO A 452 5.10 -27.58 -9.21
N ALA A 453 5.27 -28.90 -9.43
CA ALA A 453 4.48 -29.92 -8.76
C ALA A 453 4.85 -29.99 -7.26
N ASN A 454 3.89 -30.31 -6.38
CA ASN A 454 4.05 -30.35 -4.92
C ASN A 454 5.26 -31.14 -4.41
N VAL A 455 5.69 -32.18 -5.14
CA VAL A 455 6.83 -33.02 -4.76
C VAL A 455 8.16 -32.53 -5.36
N SER A 456 8.15 -31.50 -6.20
CA SER A 456 9.37 -31.00 -6.87
C SER A 456 10.28 -30.24 -5.89
N GLN A 457 11.60 -30.19 -6.17
CA GLN A 457 12.54 -29.41 -5.40
C GLN A 457 12.16 -27.91 -5.38
N ARG A 458 11.66 -27.39 -6.49
CA ARG A 458 11.21 -26.00 -6.64
C ARG A 458 10.01 -25.71 -5.73
N SER A 459 9.06 -26.64 -5.57
CA SER A 459 7.94 -26.49 -4.62
C SER A 459 8.43 -26.46 -3.18
N LYS A 460 9.40 -27.33 -2.82
CA LYS A 460 10.01 -27.33 -1.48
C LYS A 460 10.76 -26.03 -1.20
N ASP A 461 11.40 -25.44 -2.19
CA ASP A 461 12.07 -24.13 -2.05
C ASP A 461 11.04 -23.01 -1.86
N LEU A 462 9.91 -23.09 -2.55
CA LEU A 462 8.78 -22.18 -2.40
C LEU A 462 8.19 -22.25 -0.98
N ASP A 463 7.93 -23.49 -0.48
CA ASP A 463 7.47 -23.70 0.89
C ASP A 463 8.46 -23.15 1.93
N ARG A 464 9.77 -23.27 1.66
CA ARG A 464 10.80 -22.68 2.51
C ARG A 464 10.75 -21.17 2.52
N VAL A 465 10.56 -20.53 1.36
CA VAL A 465 10.38 -19.07 1.25
C VAL A 465 9.12 -18.64 1.99
N MET A 466 7.99 -19.36 1.82
CA MET A 466 6.75 -19.05 2.53
C MET A 466 6.89 -19.17 4.05
N LYS A 467 7.57 -20.21 4.55
CA LYS A 467 7.88 -20.36 5.97
C LYS A 467 8.81 -19.25 6.50
N ALA A 468 9.82 -18.86 5.75
CA ALA A 468 10.70 -17.75 6.11
C ALA A 468 9.95 -16.41 6.22
N LEU A 469 8.85 -16.26 5.46
CA LEU A 469 7.93 -15.12 5.56
C LEU A 469 6.92 -15.25 6.71
N GLY A 470 7.07 -16.26 7.60
CA GLY A 470 6.17 -16.51 8.74
C GLY A 470 4.78 -17.01 8.34
N ARG A 471 4.66 -17.65 7.18
CA ARG A 471 3.38 -18.15 6.63
C ARG A 471 3.48 -19.66 6.41
N ASN A 472 2.73 -20.41 7.22
CA ASN A 472 2.60 -21.87 7.12
C ASN A 472 1.54 -22.25 6.08
#